data_8278bb49fc1f19d99bc1755b0fd42670
#
_entry.id   8278bb49fc1f19d99bc1755b0fd42670
#
_cell.length_a   1.000
_cell.length_b   1.000
_cell.length_c   1.000
_cell.angle_alpha   90.00
_cell.angle_beta   90.00
_cell.angle_gamma   90.00
#
_symmetry.space_group_name_H-M   'P 1'
#
loop_
_entity.id
_entity.type
_entity.pdbx_description
1 polymer ?
#
loop_
_entity_poly.entity_id
_entity_poly.type
_entity_poly.pdbx_seq_one_letter_code
_entity_poly.pdbx_strand_id
1 'polypeptide(L)'
;GLIRKSARLIITRFGVVLSPEGGAFLQLIRPLQSRLATVIGSGNQPFTWIALTDLIGAMGFVIDQPGWSGVFNFVTPEQTTNAAFTAALARRYHARLTVKLPTVFFRLFYGEGAVLLTEGQCVKPTRLLEKEFQFQAPTVEAFFKRI
;
A
#
# COMPACT_ATOMS: atom_id res chain seq x y z
N GLY A 1 43.29 -9.26 15.09
CA GLY A 1 42.77 -8.83 13.79
C GLY A 1 41.32 -8.41 13.93
N LEU A 2 41.01 -7.15 13.61
CA LEU A 2 39.66 -6.67 13.52
C LEU A 2 38.98 -7.39 12.36
N ILE A 3 38.12 -8.38 12.66
CA ILE A 3 37.22 -8.98 11.67
C ILE A 3 36.25 -7.86 11.30
N ARG A 4 36.45 -7.23 10.13
CA ARG A 4 35.44 -6.40 9.48
C ARG A 4 34.27 -7.32 9.15
N LYS A 5 33.28 -7.38 10.02
CA LYS A 5 31.97 -7.89 9.64
C LYS A 5 31.45 -6.95 8.56
N SER A 6 31.46 -7.37 7.31
CA SER A 6 30.84 -6.65 6.23
C SER A 6 29.33 -6.60 6.52
N ALA A 7 28.84 -5.45 6.95
CA ALA A 7 27.43 -5.27 7.17
C ALA A 7 26.68 -5.33 5.83
N ARG A 8 25.61 -6.12 5.77
CA ARG A 8 24.70 -6.17 4.63
C ARG A 8 23.71 -5.00 4.72
N LEU A 9 23.57 -4.25 3.64
CA LEU A 9 22.59 -3.17 3.56
C LEU A 9 21.42 -3.57 2.67
N ILE A 10 20.22 -3.50 3.23
CA ILE A 10 18.96 -3.66 2.52
C ILE A 10 18.16 -2.36 2.70
N ILE A 11 17.76 -1.76 1.60
CA ILE A 11 16.92 -0.57 1.57
C ILE A 11 15.52 -1.02 1.13
N THR A 12 14.53 -0.84 2.00
CA THR A 12 13.15 -1.18 1.69
C THR A 12 12.36 0.09 1.36
N ARG A 13 11.62 0.06 0.25
CA ARG A 13 10.68 1.09 -0.14
C ARG A 13 9.30 0.46 -0.17
N PHE A 14 8.34 1.05 0.51
CA PHE A 14 6.97 0.52 0.53
C PHE A 14 5.95 1.62 0.26
N GLY A 15 4.82 1.20 -0.29
CA GLY A 15 3.67 2.05 -0.53
C GLY A 15 2.83 2.27 0.73
N VAL A 16 1.57 2.62 0.54
CA VAL A 16 0.62 2.75 1.64
C VAL A 16 0.40 1.40 2.31
N VAL A 17 0.68 1.30 3.60
CA VAL A 17 0.46 0.07 4.36
C VAL A 17 -1.00 0.00 4.79
N LEU A 18 -1.67 -1.09 4.40
CA LEU A 18 -3.07 -1.32 4.73
C LEU A 18 -3.21 -2.40 5.82
N SER A 19 -3.92 -2.05 6.87
CA SER A 19 -4.30 -2.97 7.96
C SER A 19 -5.72 -2.66 8.42
N PRO A 20 -6.57 -3.68 8.66
CA PRO A 20 -7.90 -3.46 9.24
C PRO A 20 -7.85 -2.92 10.67
N GLU A 21 -6.72 -3.08 11.36
CA GLU A 21 -6.54 -2.70 12.75
C GLU A 21 -6.11 -1.23 12.93
N GLY A 22 -5.69 -0.55 11.85
CA GLY A 22 -5.20 0.83 12.00
C GLY A 22 -4.70 1.50 10.73
N GLY A 23 -4.10 2.67 10.93
CA GLY A 23 -3.38 3.41 9.89
C GLY A 23 -4.26 3.97 8.78
N ALA A 24 -3.69 4.00 7.56
CA ALA A 24 -4.32 4.59 6.39
C ALA A 24 -5.66 3.94 6.03
N PHE A 25 -5.79 2.63 6.21
CA PHE A 25 -7.03 1.91 5.86
C PHE A 25 -8.24 2.41 6.65
N LEU A 26 -8.10 2.60 7.96
CA LEU A 26 -9.19 3.14 8.79
C LEU A 26 -9.62 4.54 8.34
N GLN A 27 -8.69 5.36 7.88
CA GLN A 27 -9.00 6.69 7.37
C GLN A 27 -9.79 6.61 6.06
N LEU A 28 -9.44 5.66 5.18
CA LEU A 28 -10.12 5.46 3.91
C LEU A 28 -11.55 4.92 4.09
N ILE A 29 -11.81 4.12 5.13
CA ILE A 29 -13.15 3.54 5.37
C ILE A 29 -14.05 4.43 6.25
N ARG A 30 -13.53 5.43 6.94
CA ARG A 30 -14.34 6.34 7.78
C ARG A 30 -15.54 6.95 7.04
N PRO A 31 -15.40 7.55 5.85
CA PRO A 31 -16.54 8.13 5.14
C PRO A 31 -17.58 7.06 4.74
N LEU A 32 -17.15 5.81 4.56
CA LEU A 32 -18.01 4.70 4.16
C LEU A 32 -19.00 4.30 5.26
N GLN A 33 -18.74 4.64 6.53
CA GLN A 33 -19.71 4.48 7.63
C GLN A 33 -20.97 5.30 7.36
N SER A 34 -20.84 6.45 6.68
CA SER A 34 -21.96 7.27 6.18
C SER A 34 -22.36 6.91 4.74
N ARG A 35 -21.94 5.75 4.24
CA ARG A 35 -22.17 5.28 2.86
C ARG A 35 -21.63 6.20 1.77
N LEU A 36 -20.58 6.95 2.11
CA LEU A 36 -19.90 7.89 1.22
C LEU A 36 -18.51 7.35 0.86
N ALA A 37 -18.25 7.11 -0.42
CA ALA A 37 -16.93 6.80 -0.92
C ALA A 37 -16.23 8.08 -1.40
N THR A 38 -14.94 8.21 -1.13
CA THR A 38 -14.19 9.43 -1.45
C THR A 38 -13.01 9.11 -2.37
N VAL A 39 -13.06 9.66 -3.58
CA VAL A 39 -11.95 9.62 -4.54
C VAL A 39 -11.08 10.85 -4.31
N ILE A 40 -9.78 10.66 -4.15
CA ILE A 40 -8.83 11.74 -3.89
C ILE A 40 -8.38 12.36 -5.22
N GLY A 41 -8.51 13.67 -5.36
CA GLY A 41 -8.09 14.41 -6.55
C GLY A 41 -8.78 13.91 -7.83
N SER A 42 -7.99 13.64 -8.89
CA SER A 42 -8.51 13.09 -10.15
C SER A 42 -8.95 11.63 -10.03
N GLY A 43 -8.35 10.88 -9.10
CA GLY A 43 -8.49 9.44 -8.96
C GLY A 43 -7.64 8.61 -9.91
N ASN A 44 -7.02 9.23 -10.92
CA ASN A 44 -6.20 8.52 -11.93
C ASN A 44 -4.78 8.23 -11.45
N GLN A 45 -4.35 8.86 -10.36
CA GLN A 45 -3.03 8.61 -9.80
C GLN A 45 -2.91 7.15 -9.32
N PRO A 46 -1.72 6.54 -9.50
CA PRO A 46 -1.45 5.22 -8.97
C PRO A 46 -1.66 5.16 -7.46
N PHE A 47 -2.31 4.11 -6.99
CA PHE A 47 -2.44 3.80 -5.57
C PHE A 47 -1.55 2.59 -5.26
N THR A 48 -0.31 2.87 -4.90
CA THR A 48 0.68 1.85 -4.56
C THR A 48 0.57 1.51 -3.08
N TRP A 49 0.27 0.25 -2.78
CA TRP A 49 -0.02 -0.20 -1.42
C TRP A 49 0.58 -1.58 -1.14
N ILE A 50 0.55 -1.99 0.12
CA ILE A 50 0.85 -3.35 0.56
C ILE A 50 0.02 -3.67 1.81
N ALA A 51 -0.43 -4.92 1.94
CA ALA A 51 -1.03 -5.40 3.19
C ALA A 51 0.04 -5.50 4.28
N LEU A 52 -0.30 -5.16 5.52
CA LEU A 52 0.63 -5.26 6.65
C LEU A 52 1.20 -6.68 6.81
N THR A 53 0.37 -7.70 6.60
CA THR A 53 0.80 -9.10 6.65
C THR A 53 1.87 -9.43 5.61
N ASP A 54 1.72 -8.91 4.39
CA ASP A 54 2.70 -9.09 3.32
C ASP A 54 3.97 -8.28 3.56
N LEU A 55 3.84 -7.08 4.13
CA LEU A 55 5.00 -6.27 4.52
C LEU A 55 5.87 -7.01 5.53
N ILE A 56 5.28 -7.55 6.59
CA ILE A 56 5.99 -8.32 7.63
C ILE A 56 6.59 -9.59 7.02
N GLY A 57 5.82 -10.30 6.19
CA GLY A 57 6.29 -11.51 5.51
C GLY A 57 7.47 -11.22 4.58
N ALA A 58 7.41 -10.16 3.78
CA ALA A 58 8.49 -9.76 2.89
C ALA A 58 9.75 -9.31 3.64
N MET A 59 9.60 -8.62 4.78
CA MET A 59 10.73 -8.28 5.64
C MET A 59 11.45 -9.53 6.14
N GLY A 60 10.71 -10.50 6.72
CA GLY A 60 11.28 -11.78 7.17
C GLY A 60 11.95 -12.53 6.01
N PHE A 61 11.27 -12.64 4.88
CA PHE A 61 11.76 -13.32 3.68
C PHE A 61 13.10 -12.76 3.19
N VAL A 62 13.26 -11.44 3.19
CA VAL A 62 14.52 -10.78 2.75
C VAL A 62 15.60 -10.87 3.83
N ILE A 63 15.24 -10.81 5.12
CA ILE A 63 16.18 -10.92 6.24
C ILE A 63 16.81 -12.32 6.28
N ASP A 64 16.04 -13.35 6.05
CA ASP A 64 16.48 -14.75 6.12
C ASP A 64 17.41 -15.16 4.97
N GLN A 65 17.63 -14.29 3.98
CA GLN A 65 18.50 -14.56 2.83
C GLN A 65 19.85 -13.82 2.97
N PRO A 66 20.91 -14.45 3.47
CA PRO A 66 22.16 -13.78 3.83
C PRO A 66 22.89 -13.15 2.64
N GLY A 67 22.67 -13.65 1.42
CA GLY A 67 23.32 -13.14 0.19
C GLY A 67 22.60 -11.95 -0.46
N TRP A 68 21.44 -11.51 0.05
CA TRP A 68 20.68 -10.44 -0.59
C TRP A 68 21.03 -9.06 -0.01
N SER A 69 21.15 -8.08 -0.91
CA SER A 69 21.44 -6.69 -0.55
C SER A 69 20.79 -5.73 -1.58
N GLY A 70 20.85 -4.43 -1.29
CA GLY A 70 20.34 -3.39 -2.16
C GLY A 70 18.87 -3.06 -1.92
N VAL A 71 18.18 -2.53 -2.96
CA VAL A 71 16.83 -1.97 -2.84
C VAL A 71 15.77 -3.01 -3.14
N PHE A 72 14.75 -3.11 -2.27
CA PHE A 72 13.54 -3.90 -2.46
C PHE A 72 12.30 -3.00 -2.36
N ASN A 73 11.42 -3.09 -3.33
CA ASN A 73 10.11 -2.45 -3.28
C ASN A 73 9.10 -3.41 -2.65
N PHE A 74 8.59 -3.05 -1.48
CA PHE A 74 7.57 -3.80 -0.77
C PHE A 74 6.20 -3.20 -1.09
N VAL A 75 5.64 -3.65 -2.20
CA VAL A 75 4.35 -3.20 -2.72
C VAL A 75 3.60 -4.41 -3.27
N THR A 76 2.27 -4.33 -3.34
CA THR A 76 1.48 -5.39 -3.94
C THR A 76 1.74 -5.49 -5.45
N PRO A 77 1.65 -6.69 -6.06
CA PRO A 77 1.83 -6.87 -7.51
C PRO A 77 0.78 -6.14 -8.35
N GLU A 78 -0.45 -6.04 -7.84
CA GLU A 78 -1.54 -5.39 -8.56
C GLU A 78 -1.30 -3.89 -8.73
N GLN A 79 -1.38 -3.43 -9.96
CA GLN A 79 -1.35 -2.01 -10.28
C GLN A 79 -2.79 -1.48 -10.25
N THR A 80 -3.08 -0.59 -9.30
CA THR A 80 -4.41 0.02 -9.19
C THR A 80 -4.31 1.55 -9.10
N THR A 81 -5.41 2.23 -9.40
CA THR A 81 -5.53 3.69 -9.22
C THR A 81 -6.34 3.99 -7.97
N ASN A 82 -6.26 5.23 -7.49
CA ASN A 82 -7.07 5.68 -6.36
C ASN A 82 -8.57 5.50 -6.64
N ALA A 83 -9.03 5.83 -7.84
CA ALA A 83 -10.44 5.65 -8.22
C ALA A 83 -10.86 4.17 -8.23
N ALA A 84 -10.01 3.28 -8.78
CA ALA A 84 -10.29 1.85 -8.82
C ALA A 84 -10.32 1.22 -7.42
N PHE A 85 -9.37 1.59 -6.56
CA PHE A 85 -9.35 1.16 -5.17
C PHE A 85 -10.57 1.67 -4.40
N THR A 86 -10.93 2.95 -4.56
CA THR A 86 -12.13 3.54 -3.96
C THR A 86 -13.40 2.86 -4.45
N ALA A 87 -13.49 2.52 -5.74
CA ALA A 87 -14.63 1.79 -6.29
C ALA A 87 -14.77 0.38 -5.67
N ALA A 88 -13.65 -0.30 -5.42
CA ALA A 88 -13.64 -1.59 -4.74
C ALA A 88 -14.10 -1.45 -3.28
N LEU A 89 -13.64 -0.42 -2.56
CA LEU A 89 -14.14 -0.06 -1.22
C LEU A 89 -15.64 0.25 -1.24
N ALA A 90 -16.10 1.06 -2.21
CA ALA A 90 -17.51 1.43 -2.33
C ALA A 90 -18.40 0.19 -2.49
N ARG A 91 -17.99 -0.78 -3.32
CA ARG A 91 -18.70 -2.05 -3.48
C ARG A 91 -18.72 -2.87 -2.18
N ARG A 92 -17.56 -2.99 -1.53
CA ARG A 92 -17.40 -3.80 -0.31
C ARG A 92 -18.23 -3.28 0.87
N TYR A 93 -18.33 -1.95 1.00
CA TYR A 93 -19.03 -1.27 2.10
C TYR A 93 -20.41 -0.71 1.70
N HIS A 94 -20.90 -1.06 0.52
CA HIS A 94 -22.23 -0.64 0.02
C HIS A 94 -22.42 0.88 0.05
N ALA A 95 -21.42 1.64 -0.41
CA ALA A 95 -21.52 3.09 -0.52
C ALA A 95 -22.64 3.47 -1.50
N ARG A 96 -23.40 4.52 -1.14
CA ARG A 96 -24.48 5.04 -1.98
C ARG A 96 -24.03 6.17 -2.88
N LEU A 97 -23.01 6.89 -2.47
CA LEU A 97 -22.49 8.05 -3.18
C LEU A 97 -20.96 8.00 -3.22
N THR A 98 -20.42 8.37 -4.38
CA THR A 98 -18.98 8.57 -4.54
C THR A 98 -18.72 10.03 -4.88
N VAL A 99 -17.89 10.70 -4.06
CA VAL A 99 -17.52 12.11 -4.27
C VAL A 99 -16.02 12.24 -4.53
N LYS A 100 -15.65 13.27 -5.29
CA LYS A 100 -14.25 13.62 -5.48
C LYS A 100 -13.87 14.69 -4.45
N LEU A 101 -12.83 14.40 -3.66
CA LEU A 101 -12.27 15.33 -2.69
C LEU A 101 -11.03 15.97 -3.31
N PRO A 102 -11.01 17.31 -3.49
CA PRO A 102 -9.81 18.00 -3.95
C PRO A 102 -8.61 17.74 -3.05
N THR A 103 -7.44 17.54 -3.66
CA THR A 103 -6.18 17.23 -2.96
C THR A 103 -5.83 18.23 -1.85
N VAL A 104 -6.21 19.49 -2.03
CA VAL A 104 -5.97 20.56 -1.04
C VAL A 104 -6.65 20.26 0.29
N PHE A 105 -7.91 19.82 0.27
CA PHE A 105 -8.63 19.44 1.49
C PHE A 105 -8.03 18.19 2.13
N PHE A 106 -7.62 17.22 1.30
CA PHE A 106 -7.01 16.02 1.81
C PHE A 106 -5.67 16.29 2.51
N ARG A 107 -4.83 17.17 1.93
CA ARG A 107 -3.58 17.62 2.55
C ARG A 107 -3.79 18.36 3.88
N LEU A 108 -4.87 19.15 3.98
CA LEU A 108 -5.21 19.88 5.21
C LEU A 108 -5.55 18.94 6.38
N PHE A 109 -6.24 17.83 6.08
CA PHE A 109 -6.66 16.87 7.12
C PHE A 109 -5.61 15.80 7.45
N TYR A 110 -4.75 15.43 6.50
CA TYR A 110 -3.82 14.30 6.62
C TYR A 110 -2.33 14.71 6.59
N GLY A 111 -2.03 16.01 6.47
CA GLY A 111 -0.68 16.56 6.52
C GLY A 111 0.24 16.00 5.44
N GLU A 112 1.53 15.84 5.76
CA GLU A 112 2.56 15.37 4.81
C GLU A 112 2.35 13.93 4.32
N GLY A 113 1.70 13.08 5.12
CA GLY A 113 1.33 11.72 4.71
C GLY A 113 0.36 11.65 3.52
N ALA A 114 -0.35 12.75 3.25
CA ALA A 114 -1.23 12.87 2.09
C ALA A 114 -0.50 12.77 0.75
N VAL A 115 0.77 13.13 0.67
CA VAL A 115 1.57 13.13 -0.57
C VAL A 115 1.61 11.73 -1.19
N LEU A 116 1.78 10.68 -0.39
CA LEU A 116 1.77 9.29 -0.87
C LEU A 116 0.46 8.89 -1.55
N LEU A 117 -0.65 9.47 -1.13
CA LEU A 117 -1.98 9.19 -1.67
C LEU A 117 -2.37 10.11 -2.84
N THR A 118 -1.74 11.29 -2.93
CA THR A 118 -2.08 12.31 -3.95
C THR A 118 -1.15 12.31 -5.15
N GLU A 119 0.11 11.90 -4.98
CA GLU A 119 1.16 11.91 -6.01
C GLU A 119 1.70 10.49 -6.27
N GLY A 120 0.86 9.48 -6.17
CA GLY A 120 1.24 8.08 -6.23
C GLY A 120 2.21 7.74 -7.37
N GLN A 121 3.24 6.99 -7.06
CA GLN A 121 4.17 6.44 -8.06
C GLN A 121 3.77 5.01 -8.41
N CYS A 122 3.84 4.68 -9.69
CA CYS A 122 3.65 3.31 -10.15
C CYS A 122 4.92 2.49 -9.87
N VAL A 123 4.90 1.71 -8.79
CA VAL A 123 6.04 0.89 -8.35
C VAL A 123 5.67 -0.59 -8.42
N LYS A 124 6.61 -1.42 -8.86
CA LYS A 124 6.43 -2.88 -8.93
C LYS A 124 7.37 -3.59 -7.95
N PRO A 125 6.93 -4.72 -7.36
CA PRO A 125 7.74 -5.52 -6.46
C PRO A 125 8.64 -6.50 -7.24
N THR A 126 9.32 -6.04 -8.29
CA THR A 126 10.04 -6.87 -9.26
C THR A 126 10.96 -7.88 -8.60
N ARG A 127 11.80 -7.46 -7.65
CA ARG A 127 12.75 -8.36 -6.98
C ARG A 127 12.07 -9.38 -6.07
N LEU A 128 10.94 -9.04 -5.42
CA LEU A 128 10.18 -10.01 -4.64
C LEU A 128 9.55 -11.07 -5.54
N LEU A 129 9.02 -10.65 -6.71
CA LEU A 129 8.45 -11.59 -7.70
C LEU A 129 9.53 -12.49 -8.31
N GLU A 130 10.69 -11.94 -8.69
CA GLU A 130 11.84 -12.72 -9.20
C GLU A 130 12.37 -13.74 -8.19
N LYS A 131 12.20 -13.45 -6.90
CA LYS A 131 12.57 -14.32 -5.79
C LYS A 131 11.42 -15.22 -5.32
N GLU A 132 10.31 -15.23 -6.05
CA GLU A 132 9.14 -16.08 -5.80
C GLU A 132 8.48 -15.85 -4.42
N PHE A 133 8.54 -14.63 -3.89
CA PHE A 133 7.81 -14.28 -2.67
C PHE A 133 6.31 -14.48 -2.87
N GLN A 134 5.69 -15.20 -1.96
CA GLN A 134 4.26 -15.51 -2.01
C GLN A 134 3.44 -14.46 -1.27
N PHE A 135 2.82 -13.55 -2.03
CA PHE A 135 1.91 -12.56 -1.45
C PHE A 135 0.62 -13.23 -0.97
N GLN A 136 0.17 -12.87 0.23
CA GLN A 136 -1.12 -13.30 0.78
C GLN A 136 -2.28 -12.43 0.26
N ALA A 137 -2.02 -11.16 -0.03
CA ALA A 137 -2.96 -10.20 -0.60
C ALA A 137 -2.40 -9.57 -1.88
N PRO A 138 -2.24 -10.33 -2.98
CA PRO A 138 -1.67 -9.84 -4.23
C PRO A 138 -2.57 -8.87 -4.97
N THR A 139 -3.85 -8.77 -4.61
CA THR A 139 -4.87 -7.90 -5.19
C THR A 139 -5.74 -7.26 -4.12
N VAL A 140 -6.43 -6.16 -4.48
CA VAL A 140 -7.41 -5.50 -3.60
C VAL A 140 -8.51 -6.48 -3.16
N GLU A 141 -8.97 -7.32 -4.06
CA GLU A 141 -9.99 -8.33 -3.75
C GLU A 141 -9.48 -9.39 -2.77
N ALA A 142 -8.24 -9.85 -2.95
CA ALA A 142 -7.62 -10.79 -2.03
C ALA A 142 -7.46 -10.17 -0.63
N PHE A 143 -7.10 -8.89 -0.55
CA PHE A 143 -7.05 -8.15 0.71
C PHE A 143 -8.41 -8.12 1.39
N PHE A 144 -9.48 -7.77 0.66
CA PHE A 144 -10.84 -7.70 1.22
C PHE A 144 -11.42 -9.04 1.66
N LYS A 145 -10.96 -10.14 1.12
CA LYS A 145 -11.36 -11.49 1.57
C LYS A 145 -10.75 -11.87 2.92
N ARG A 146 -9.73 -11.16 3.36
CA ARG A 146 -8.98 -11.45 4.59
C ARG A 146 -9.37 -10.57 5.79
N ILE A 147 -10.17 -9.55 5.56
CA ILE A 147 -10.62 -8.58 6.58
C ILE A 147 -12.12 -8.64 6.86
#